data_e0053de7d0eb43c38b7b371f584b3340
#
_entry.id   e0053de7d0eb43c38b7b371f584b3340
#
_cell.length_a   1.000
_cell.length_b   1.000
_cell.length_c   1.000
_cell.angle_alpha   90.00
_cell.angle_beta   90.00
_cell.angle_gamma   90.00
#
_symmetry.space_group_name_H-M   'P 1'
#
loop_
_entity.id
_entity.type
_entity.pdbx_description
1 polymer ?
#
loop_
_entity_poly.entity_id
_entity_poly.type
_entity_poly.pdbx_seq_one_letter_code
_entity_poly.pdbx_strand_id
1 'polypeptide(L)'
;MNLLINRIILLLYILINTLFVEKYVSRVTSLHWLFAIVYILGVVCLLWAIRYFSPKCKHPFKWFLALLILFTCIASILQLSIDPLSLNVDRWSAIHNFLSGMFCGQYPYGQQTHLGGYGSPFPVWQILHIPFYALGNVGMSIIIVTLLFLWTLNKLYSPKVAFGVGILLCISPAFWYEIAVRSDLITNMMLSAIIAEWLVHKNVKLINNVVGIALLVGLTLSTRLIAVIPLCVLYGYEFLQLNWKKQGLFLLIILGTFTLTILPFVFWQGSTLLFFEYNPFVLQTRQGSFLVLLIFACGAIGITIWMRGRMNYRTIITGLLLTSLVAMAFVEKMWKENLWTEL
;
A
#
# COMPACT_ATOMS: atom_id res chain seq x y z
N MET A 1 15.89 22.14 -4.98
CA MET A 1 15.43 20.76 -5.27
C MET A 1 14.31 20.31 -4.31
N ASN A 2 14.48 20.38 -2.99
CA ASN A 2 13.44 19.97 -2.02
C ASN A 2 12.09 20.70 -2.19
N LEU A 3 12.08 21.98 -2.59
CA LEU A 3 10.85 22.76 -2.76
C LEU A 3 10.01 22.25 -3.95
N LEU A 4 10.66 21.93 -5.08
CA LEU A 4 9.99 21.39 -6.27
C LEU A 4 9.35 20.03 -5.98
N ILE A 5 10.10 19.18 -5.30
CA ILE A 5 9.68 17.83 -4.92
C ILE A 5 8.44 17.88 -4.01
N ASN A 6 8.48 18.71 -2.98
CA ASN A 6 7.34 18.89 -2.08
C ASN A 6 6.08 19.39 -2.80
N ARG A 7 6.27 20.26 -3.82
CA ARG A 7 5.17 20.72 -4.67
C ARG A 7 4.59 19.60 -5.53
N ILE A 8 5.44 18.75 -6.10
CA ILE A 8 4.99 17.59 -6.90
C ILE A 8 4.18 16.63 -6.05
N ILE A 9 4.65 16.27 -4.85
CA ILE A 9 3.92 15.39 -3.93
C ILE A 9 2.56 15.99 -3.57
N LEU A 10 2.52 17.28 -3.25
CA LEU A 10 1.30 17.96 -2.92
C LEU A 10 0.32 18.00 -4.09
N LEU A 11 0.82 18.26 -5.31
CA LEU A 11 0.00 18.24 -6.52
C LEU A 11 -0.58 16.84 -6.76
N LEU A 12 0.23 15.78 -6.62
CA LEU A 12 -0.24 14.39 -6.75
C LEU A 12 -1.29 14.06 -5.69
N TYR A 13 -1.09 14.47 -4.44
CA TYR A 13 -2.06 14.28 -3.37
C TYR A 13 -3.40 14.96 -3.70
N ILE A 14 -3.37 16.23 -4.10
CA ILE A 14 -4.58 16.99 -4.49
C ILE A 14 -5.23 16.32 -5.70
N LEU A 15 -4.47 15.98 -6.74
CA LEU A 15 -4.99 15.37 -7.96
C LEU A 15 -5.72 14.05 -7.67
N ILE A 16 -5.07 13.13 -6.94
CA ILE A 16 -5.66 11.82 -6.63
C ILE A 16 -6.97 11.97 -5.86
N ASN A 17 -6.98 12.81 -4.83
CA ASN A 17 -8.18 12.99 -4.02
C ASN A 17 -9.28 13.77 -4.75
N THR A 18 -8.90 14.73 -5.61
CA THR A 18 -9.88 15.46 -6.44
C THR A 18 -10.53 14.54 -7.46
N LEU A 19 -9.77 13.71 -8.16
CA LEU A 19 -10.31 12.69 -9.06
C LEU A 19 -11.22 11.70 -8.34
N PHE A 20 -10.89 11.37 -7.09
CA PHE A 20 -11.72 10.54 -6.26
C PHE A 20 -13.05 11.22 -5.93
N VAL A 21 -13.03 12.47 -5.49
CA VAL A 21 -14.24 13.27 -5.23
C VAL A 21 -15.10 13.37 -6.49
N GLU A 22 -14.49 13.71 -7.61
CA GLU A 22 -15.15 13.81 -8.91
C GLU A 22 -15.88 12.53 -9.28
N LYS A 23 -15.19 11.40 -9.24
CA LYS A 23 -15.73 10.06 -9.57
C LYS A 23 -16.93 9.66 -8.71
N TYR A 24 -16.89 9.95 -7.41
CA TYR A 24 -17.94 9.45 -6.51
C TYR A 24 -19.09 10.45 -6.36
N VAL A 25 -18.82 11.75 -6.39
CA VAL A 25 -19.87 12.79 -6.31
C VAL A 25 -20.66 12.89 -7.61
N SER A 26 -20.05 12.61 -8.78
CA SER A 26 -20.74 12.56 -10.07
C SER A 26 -21.88 11.53 -10.12
N ARG A 27 -21.82 10.49 -9.27
CA ARG A 27 -22.88 9.50 -9.15
C ARG A 27 -24.12 9.99 -8.38
N VAL A 28 -23.96 11.09 -7.64
CA VAL A 28 -25.00 11.63 -6.72
C VAL A 28 -25.57 12.94 -7.24
N THR A 29 -24.73 13.78 -7.88
CA THR A 29 -25.17 15.11 -8.34
C THR A 29 -24.40 15.57 -9.58
N SER A 30 -25.08 16.39 -10.41
CA SER A 30 -24.46 17.06 -11.56
C SER A 30 -23.51 18.21 -11.16
N LEU A 31 -23.51 18.62 -9.89
CA LEU A 31 -22.63 19.66 -9.35
C LEU A 31 -21.28 19.11 -8.84
N HIS A 32 -20.89 17.91 -9.24
CA HIS A 32 -19.66 17.25 -8.80
C HIS A 32 -18.40 18.10 -8.94
N TRP A 33 -18.28 18.89 -10.02
CA TRP A 33 -17.18 19.81 -10.25
C TRP A 33 -17.06 20.90 -9.16
N LEU A 34 -18.18 21.36 -8.59
CA LEU A 34 -18.17 22.33 -7.49
C LEU A 34 -17.57 21.69 -6.23
N PHE A 35 -17.92 20.45 -5.90
CA PHE A 35 -17.33 19.72 -4.79
C PHE A 35 -15.83 19.49 -4.98
N ALA A 36 -15.39 19.23 -6.21
CA ALA A 36 -13.96 19.10 -6.54
C ALA A 36 -13.22 20.44 -6.27
N ILE A 37 -13.78 21.57 -6.71
CA ILE A 37 -13.21 22.90 -6.45
C ILE A 37 -13.18 23.21 -4.95
N VAL A 38 -14.28 22.99 -4.24
CA VAL A 38 -14.36 23.20 -2.78
C VAL A 38 -13.33 22.36 -2.04
N TYR A 39 -13.14 21.09 -2.46
CA TYR A 39 -12.11 20.23 -1.89
C TYR A 39 -10.69 20.79 -2.10
N ILE A 40 -10.36 21.20 -3.34
CA ILE A 40 -9.05 21.79 -3.64
C ILE A 40 -8.81 23.04 -2.78
N LEU A 41 -9.76 23.95 -2.74
CA LEU A 41 -9.66 25.17 -1.94
C LEU A 41 -9.54 24.86 -0.44
N GLY A 42 -10.31 23.89 0.06
CA GLY A 42 -10.25 23.44 1.45
C GLY A 42 -8.88 22.88 1.82
N VAL A 43 -8.29 22.03 0.96
CA VAL A 43 -6.93 21.49 1.17
C VAL A 43 -5.89 22.60 1.17
N VAL A 44 -5.95 23.54 0.22
CA VAL A 44 -5.02 24.66 0.13
C VAL A 44 -5.12 25.56 1.37
N CYS A 45 -6.33 25.92 1.79
CA CYS A 45 -6.58 26.71 3.00
C CYS A 45 -6.06 26.00 4.27
N LEU A 46 -6.29 24.70 4.38
CA LEU A 46 -5.83 23.92 5.51
C LEU A 46 -4.30 23.81 5.57
N LEU A 47 -3.65 23.60 4.43
CA LEU A 47 -2.18 23.57 4.36
C LEU A 47 -1.57 24.93 4.72
N TRP A 48 -2.22 26.01 4.29
CA TRP A 48 -1.83 27.36 4.70
C TRP A 48 -2.01 27.54 6.21
N ALA A 49 -3.14 27.12 6.78
CA ALA A 49 -3.40 27.17 8.21
C ALA A 49 -2.38 26.34 9.01
N ILE A 50 -2.09 25.11 8.58
CA ILE A 50 -1.07 24.25 9.22
C ILE A 50 0.29 24.97 9.22
N ARG A 51 0.70 25.56 8.09
CA ARG A 51 1.96 26.28 7.99
C ARG A 51 2.01 27.49 8.92
N TYR A 52 0.90 28.20 9.07
CA TYR A 52 0.80 29.38 9.93
C TYR A 52 0.79 29.01 11.43
N PHE A 53 0.04 27.97 11.82
CA PHE A 53 -0.16 27.59 13.22
C PHE A 53 0.89 26.61 13.76
N SER A 54 1.50 25.78 12.90
CA SER A 54 2.47 24.79 13.32
C SER A 54 3.68 25.34 14.12
N PRO A 55 4.26 26.49 13.75
CA PRO A 55 5.35 27.08 14.53
C PRO A 55 4.92 27.51 15.95
N LYS A 56 3.64 27.87 16.12
CA LYS A 56 3.05 28.37 17.36
C LYS A 56 2.54 27.26 18.28
N CYS A 57 2.56 26.00 17.82
CA CYS A 57 2.04 24.87 18.60
C CYS A 57 2.97 24.54 19.78
N LYS A 58 2.52 24.80 21.00
CA LYS A 58 3.30 24.55 22.24
C LYS A 58 3.35 23.08 22.62
N HIS A 59 2.35 22.28 22.27
CA HIS A 59 2.21 20.87 22.68
C HIS A 59 1.89 19.94 21.50
N PRO A 60 2.80 19.78 20.52
CA PRO A 60 2.52 19.02 19.30
C PRO A 60 2.21 17.54 19.58
N PHE A 61 2.80 16.96 20.62
CA PHE A 61 2.53 15.57 20.98
C PHE A 61 1.11 15.37 21.52
N LYS A 62 0.55 16.33 22.29
CA LYS A 62 -0.84 16.24 22.76
C LYS A 62 -1.84 16.28 21.59
N TRP A 63 -1.60 17.14 20.63
CA TRP A 63 -2.43 17.22 19.42
C TRP A 63 -2.32 15.96 18.55
N PHE A 64 -1.12 15.41 18.45
CA PHE A 64 -0.89 14.12 17.79
C PHE A 64 -1.69 13.00 18.45
N LEU A 65 -1.66 12.88 19.80
CA LEU A 65 -2.45 11.88 20.53
C LEU A 65 -3.95 12.10 20.34
N ALA A 66 -4.42 13.34 20.43
CA ALA A 66 -5.83 13.67 20.17
C ALA A 66 -6.26 13.25 18.75
N LEU A 67 -5.42 13.48 17.75
CA LEU A 67 -5.65 13.02 16.39
C LEU A 67 -5.76 11.50 16.28
N LEU A 68 -4.86 10.75 16.93
CA LEU A 68 -4.92 9.28 16.93
C LEU A 68 -6.21 8.75 17.57
N ILE A 69 -6.63 9.34 18.69
CA ILE A 69 -7.87 8.95 19.38
C ILE A 69 -9.08 9.24 18.45
N LEU A 70 -9.16 10.47 17.92
CA LEU A 70 -10.24 10.89 17.02
C LEU A 70 -10.31 10.01 15.77
N PHE A 71 -9.17 9.77 15.14
CA PHE A 71 -9.06 8.87 13.98
C PHE A 71 -9.56 7.46 14.32
N THR A 72 -9.10 6.88 15.44
CA THR A 72 -9.52 5.54 15.85
C THR A 72 -11.02 5.47 16.08
N CYS A 73 -11.60 6.45 16.78
CA CYS A 73 -13.03 6.50 17.04
C CYS A 73 -13.82 6.57 15.73
N ILE A 74 -13.50 7.51 14.84
CA ILE A 74 -14.22 7.69 13.57
C ILE A 74 -14.07 6.45 12.67
N ALA A 75 -12.84 5.93 12.52
CA ALA A 75 -12.58 4.76 11.69
C ALA A 75 -13.30 3.50 12.22
N SER A 76 -13.35 3.31 13.54
CA SER A 76 -14.08 2.20 14.16
C SER A 76 -15.59 2.35 13.96
N ILE A 77 -16.16 3.53 14.20
CA ILE A 77 -17.58 3.81 13.97
C ILE A 77 -17.93 3.55 12.49
N LEU A 78 -17.11 4.03 11.56
CA LEU A 78 -17.33 3.82 10.13
C LEU A 78 -17.36 2.33 9.77
N GLN A 79 -16.43 1.53 10.30
CA GLN A 79 -16.40 0.09 10.05
C GLN A 79 -17.54 -0.67 10.75
N LEU A 80 -18.03 -0.21 11.88
CA LEU A 80 -19.18 -0.81 12.56
C LEU A 80 -20.51 -0.46 11.87
N SER A 81 -20.60 0.73 11.27
CA SER A 81 -21.82 1.21 10.61
C SER A 81 -22.02 0.64 9.20
N ILE A 82 -20.97 0.15 8.55
CA ILE A 82 -21.04 -0.35 7.17
C ILE A 82 -20.83 -1.86 7.17
N ASP A 83 -21.83 -2.59 6.67
CA ASP A 83 -21.70 -4.02 6.40
C ASP A 83 -20.75 -4.24 5.21
N PRO A 84 -19.62 -4.96 5.37
CA PRO A 84 -18.67 -5.21 4.29
C PRO A 84 -19.27 -6.03 3.15
N LEU A 85 -20.30 -6.83 3.39
CA LEU A 85 -20.95 -7.66 2.37
C LEU A 85 -21.92 -6.85 1.49
N SER A 86 -22.38 -5.68 1.97
CA SER A 86 -23.22 -4.76 1.19
C SER A 86 -22.43 -3.94 0.16
N LEU A 87 -21.09 -3.97 0.25
CA LEU A 87 -20.23 -3.17 -0.60
C LEU A 87 -19.89 -3.89 -1.91
N ASN A 88 -19.82 -3.13 -2.99
CA ASN A 88 -19.38 -3.63 -4.30
C ASN A 88 -17.83 -3.71 -4.41
N VAL A 89 -17.18 -4.15 -3.31
CA VAL A 89 -15.73 -4.34 -3.17
C VAL A 89 -15.47 -5.54 -2.27
N ASP A 90 -14.77 -6.52 -2.76
CA ASP A 90 -14.62 -7.85 -2.15
C ASP A 90 -13.35 -8.07 -1.32
N ARG A 91 -12.54 -7.03 -1.08
CA ARG A 91 -11.24 -7.16 -0.41
C ARG A 91 -11.32 -7.73 1.00
N TRP A 92 -12.35 -7.35 1.75
CA TRP A 92 -12.58 -7.90 3.08
C TRP A 92 -12.90 -9.40 3.03
N SER A 93 -13.86 -9.81 2.18
CA SER A 93 -14.27 -11.21 2.05
C SER A 93 -13.18 -12.09 1.46
N ALA A 94 -12.30 -11.54 0.61
CA ALA A 94 -11.15 -12.26 0.08
C ALA A 94 -10.22 -12.79 1.17
N ILE A 95 -9.92 -11.97 2.19
CA ILE A 95 -9.07 -12.37 3.31
C ILE A 95 -9.88 -13.20 4.32
N HIS A 96 -11.09 -12.78 4.64
CA HIS A 96 -11.95 -13.46 5.60
C HIS A 96 -12.23 -14.91 5.16
N ASN A 97 -12.67 -15.10 3.91
CA ASN A 97 -13.04 -16.41 3.39
C ASN A 97 -11.82 -17.32 3.19
N PHE A 98 -10.66 -16.76 2.80
CA PHE A 98 -9.40 -17.50 2.79
C PHE A 98 -9.09 -18.09 4.17
N LEU A 99 -9.14 -17.27 5.23
CA LEU A 99 -8.86 -17.71 6.60
C LEU A 99 -9.93 -18.68 7.12
N SER A 100 -11.20 -18.41 6.83
CA SER A 100 -12.29 -19.32 7.16
C SER A 100 -12.10 -20.70 6.53
N GLY A 101 -11.78 -20.75 5.22
CA GLY A 101 -11.46 -22.01 4.54
C GLY A 101 -10.28 -22.72 5.16
N MET A 102 -9.20 -21.98 5.48
CA MET A 102 -7.99 -22.53 6.11
C MET A 102 -8.30 -23.17 7.47
N PHE A 103 -9.08 -22.52 8.33
CA PHE A 103 -9.42 -23.05 9.65
C PHE A 103 -10.48 -24.18 9.58
N CYS A 104 -11.31 -24.22 8.54
CA CYS A 104 -12.28 -25.29 8.29
C CYS A 104 -11.67 -26.48 7.50
N GLY A 105 -10.37 -26.49 7.23
CA GLY A 105 -9.72 -27.56 6.46
C GLY A 105 -10.07 -27.59 4.97
N GLN A 106 -10.69 -26.53 4.45
CA GLN A 106 -10.97 -26.36 3.03
C GLN A 106 -9.80 -25.66 2.33
N TYR A 107 -9.68 -25.87 1.01
CA TYR A 107 -8.61 -25.22 0.25
C TYR A 107 -8.75 -23.69 0.26
N PRO A 108 -7.82 -22.94 0.89
CA PRO A 108 -8.05 -21.52 1.18
C PRO A 108 -8.14 -20.63 -0.07
N TYR A 109 -7.29 -20.88 -1.10
CA TYR A 109 -7.32 -20.10 -2.34
C TYR A 109 -8.55 -20.37 -3.21
N GLY A 110 -9.19 -21.52 -3.05
CA GLY A 110 -10.44 -21.86 -3.73
C GLY A 110 -11.67 -21.20 -3.12
N GLN A 111 -11.53 -20.47 -2.01
CA GLN A 111 -12.67 -19.79 -1.39
C GLN A 111 -13.02 -18.51 -2.16
N GLN A 112 -14.26 -18.46 -2.67
CA GLN A 112 -14.75 -17.28 -3.38
C GLN A 112 -15.07 -16.13 -2.43
N THR A 113 -14.92 -14.92 -2.92
CA THR A 113 -15.39 -13.70 -2.26
C THR A 113 -16.93 -13.61 -2.38
N HIS A 114 -17.56 -12.68 -1.65
CA HIS A 114 -19.01 -12.45 -1.77
C HIS A 114 -19.45 -11.94 -3.16
N LEU A 115 -18.51 -11.48 -3.99
CA LEU A 115 -18.76 -11.08 -5.38
C LEU A 115 -18.36 -12.16 -6.40
N GLY A 116 -18.02 -13.38 -5.94
CA GLY A 116 -17.64 -14.50 -6.82
C GLY A 116 -16.19 -14.47 -7.32
N GLY A 117 -15.39 -13.50 -6.89
CA GLY A 117 -13.94 -13.44 -7.18
C GLY A 117 -13.11 -14.30 -6.23
N TYR A 118 -11.78 -14.23 -6.35
CA TYR A 118 -10.83 -14.96 -5.49
C TYR A 118 -9.81 -14.01 -4.87
N GLY A 119 -9.23 -14.44 -3.73
CA GLY A 119 -8.23 -13.67 -3.01
C GLY A 119 -6.89 -13.60 -3.73
N SER A 120 -6.40 -12.40 -4.02
CA SER A 120 -5.11 -12.18 -4.69
C SER A 120 -3.88 -12.09 -3.77
N PRO A 121 -3.96 -11.81 -2.44
CA PRO A 121 -2.78 -11.73 -1.59
C PRO A 121 -2.06 -13.07 -1.45
N PHE A 122 -0.73 -13.02 -1.32
CA PHE A 122 0.09 -14.19 -1.03
C PHE A 122 -0.02 -14.62 0.44
N PRO A 123 0.48 -15.84 0.79
CA PRO A 123 0.22 -16.45 2.09
C PRO A 123 0.63 -15.62 3.31
N VAL A 124 1.77 -14.95 3.28
CA VAL A 124 2.23 -14.14 4.43
C VAL A 124 1.23 -13.05 4.77
N TRP A 125 0.62 -12.41 3.77
CA TRP A 125 -0.39 -11.39 4.00
C TRP A 125 -1.65 -11.96 4.65
N GLN A 126 -2.09 -13.11 4.19
CA GLN A 126 -3.24 -13.81 4.74
C GLN A 126 -2.98 -14.19 6.22
N ILE A 127 -1.81 -14.77 6.52
CA ILE A 127 -1.42 -15.18 7.87
C ILE A 127 -1.30 -13.97 8.82
N LEU A 128 -0.81 -12.84 8.36
CA LEU A 128 -0.75 -11.60 9.16
C LEU A 128 -2.14 -11.09 9.58
N HIS A 129 -3.21 -11.52 8.91
CA HIS A 129 -4.57 -11.15 9.26
C HIS A 129 -5.24 -12.11 10.26
N ILE A 130 -4.60 -13.23 10.66
CA ILE A 130 -5.16 -14.18 11.64
C ILE A 130 -5.62 -13.48 12.93
N PRO A 131 -4.85 -12.59 13.57
CA PRO A 131 -5.31 -11.91 14.78
C PRO A 131 -6.60 -11.11 14.58
N PHE A 132 -6.73 -10.43 13.44
CA PHE A 132 -7.91 -9.62 13.09
C PHE A 132 -9.11 -10.51 12.73
N TYR A 133 -8.86 -11.64 12.10
CA TYR A 133 -9.88 -12.66 11.83
C TYR A 133 -10.42 -13.22 13.14
N ALA A 134 -9.56 -13.55 14.11
CA ALA A 134 -9.95 -14.04 15.42
C ALA A 134 -10.77 -12.99 16.22
N LEU A 135 -10.53 -11.69 15.98
CA LEU A 135 -11.33 -10.59 16.55
C LEU A 135 -12.64 -10.33 15.76
N GLY A 136 -12.93 -11.13 14.72
CA GLY A 136 -14.15 -11.03 13.92
C GLY A 136 -14.13 -9.98 12.79
N ASN A 137 -13.04 -9.19 12.64
CA ASN A 137 -12.99 -8.17 11.59
C ASN A 137 -11.59 -7.98 11.03
N VAL A 138 -11.28 -8.62 9.91
CA VAL A 138 -9.97 -8.46 9.20
C VAL A 138 -9.71 -7.02 8.78
N GLY A 139 -10.75 -6.20 8.63
CA GLY A 139 -10.62 -4.77 8.31
C GLY A 139 -10.02 -3.92 9.44
N MET A 140 -9.93 -4.40 10.68
CA MET A 140 -9.23 -3.69 11.76
C MET A 140 -7.73 -3.49 11.46
N SER A 141 -7.17 -4.31 10.57
CA SER A 141 -5.77 -4.20 10.15
C SER A 141 -5.41 -2.80 9.62
N ILE A 142 -6.29 -2.15 8.84
CA ILE A 142 -6.01 -0.81 8.30
C ILE A 142 -5.93 0.23 9.42
N ILE A 143 -6.77 0.13 10.46
CA ILE A 143 -6.74 1.04 11.62
C ILE A 143 -5.44 0.86 12.38
N ILE A 144 -5.13 -0.37 12.76
CA ILE A 144 -3.93 -0.69 13.56
C ILE A 144 -2.65 -0.32 12.80
N VAL A 145 -2.54 -0.67 11.52
CA VAL A 145 -1.34 -0.35 10.72
C VAL A 145 -1.22 1.16 10.51
N THR A 146 -2.32 1.90 10.34
CA THR A 146 -2.27 3.37 10.28
C THR A 146 -1.76 3.97 11.58
N LEU A 147 -2.23 3.49 12.72
CA LEU A 147 -1.73 3.93 14.03
C LEU A 147 -0.23 3.62 14.19
N LEU A 148 0.21 2.42 13.80
CA LEU A 148 1.62 2.03 13.80
C LEU A 148 2.45 2.91 12.87
N PHE A 149 1.94 3.24 11.67
CA PHE A 149 2.61 4.11 10.71
C PHE A 149 2.80 5.51 11.29
N LEU A 150 1.74 6.14 11.79
CA LEU A 150 1.82 7.46 12.40
C LEU A 150 2.70 7.47 13.66
N TRP A 151 2.63 6.41 14.48
CA TRP A 151 3.50 6.26 15.64
C TRP A 151 4.98 6.12 15.23
N THR A 152 5.27 5.38 14.17
CA THR A 152 6.62 5.25 13.60
C THR A 152 7.14 6.60 13.14
N LEU A 153 6.35 7.38 12.42
CA LEU A 153 6.73 8.74 12.01
C LEU A 153 7.01 9.66 13.22
N ASN A 154 6.20 9.54 14.27
CA ASN A 154 6.44 10.29 15.52
C ASN A 154 7.76 9.91 16.16
N LYS A 155 8.11 8.63 16.19
CA LYS A 155 9.37 8.14 16.78
C LYS A 155 10.60 8.44 15.94
N LEU A 156 10.50 8.32 14.62
CA LEU A 156 11.66 8.48 13.73
C LEU A 156 11.93 9.94 13.37
N TYR A 157 10.90 10.78 13.35
CA TYR A 157 11.03 12.18 12.93
C TYR A 157 10.62 13.15 14.05
N SER A 158 9.32 13.40 14.20
CA SER A 158 8.79 14.23 15.29
C SER A 158 7.26 14.15 15.38
N PRO A 159 6.67 14.56 16.54
CA PRO A 159 5.23 14.67 16.69
C PRO A 159 4.58 15.64 15.67
N LYS A 160 5.30 16.69 15.26
CA LYS A 160 4.81 17.65 14.25
C LYS A 160 4.66 17.01 12.87
N VAL A 161 5.65 16.20 12.45
CA VAL A 161 5.61 15.46 11.18
C VAL A 161 4.49 14.44 11.20
N ALA A 162 4.41 13.62 12.25
CA ALA A 162 3.36 12.62 12.39
C ALA A 162 1.96 13.23 12.41
N PHE A 163 1.77 14.34 13.13
CA PHE A 163 0.52 15.09 13.15
C PHE A 163 0.15 15.63 11.77
N GLY A 164 1.11 16.25 11.06
CA GLY A 164 0.88 16.77 9.71
C GLY A 164 0.47 15.68 8.70
N VAL A 165 1.17 14.53 8.70
CA VAL A 165 0.81 13.38 7.86
C VAL A 165 -0.55 12.81 8.26
N GLY A 166 -0.82 12.71 9.57
CA GLY A 166 -2.12 12.25 10.08
C GLY A 166 -3.27 13.15 9.63
N ILE A 167 -3.10 14.48 9.65
CA ILE A 167 -4.10 15.41 9.09
C ILE A 167 -4.31 15.15 7.59
N LEU A 168 -3.24 14.99 6.80
CA LEU A 168 -3.36 14.70 5.37
C LEU A 168 -4.14 13.40 5.12
N LEU A 169 -3.93 12.36 5.93
CA LEU A 169 -4.73 11.14 5.85
C LEU A 169 -6.20 11.41 6.23
N CYS A 170 -6.46 12.15 7.31
CA CYS A 170 -7.82 12.46 7.77
C CYS A 170 -8.64 13.33 6.80
N ILE A 171 -8.00 14.17 5.99
CA ILE A 171 -8.70 14.98 4.98
C ILE A 171 -8.75 14.32 3.59
N SER A 172 -8.21 13.11 3.45
CA SER A 172 -8.24 12.34 2.20
C SER A 172 -9.52 11.53 2.08
N PRO A 173 -10.45 11.89 1.18
CA PRO A 173 -11.65 11.08 0.93
C PRO A 173 -11.30 9.68 0.43
N ALA A 174 -10.25 9.56 -0.39
CA ALA A 174 -9.77 8.26 -0.87
C ALA A 174 -9.32 7.35 0.29
N PHE A 175 -8.68 7.92 1.31
CA PHE A 175 -8.26 7.14 2.48
C PHE A 175 -9.44 6.67 3.34
N TRP A 176 -10.44 7.53 3.56
CA TRP A 176 -11.67 7.13 4.28
C TRP A 176 -12.46 6.06 3.54
N TYR A 177 -12.48 6.13 2.20
CA TYR A 177 -13.06 5.05 1.40
C TYR A 177 -12.33 3.72 1.62
N GLU A 178 -10.99 3.71 1.60
CA GLU A 178 -10.20 2.50 1.86
C GLU A 178 -10.47 1.93 3.26
N ILE A 179 -10.74 2.78 4.27
CA ILE A 179 -11.17 2.35 5.61
C ILE A 179 -12.58 1.75 5.56
N ALA A 180 -13.52 2.39 4.87
CA ALA A 180 -14.89 1.94 4.74
C ALA A 180 -15.00 0.58 4.04
N VAL A 181 -14.26 0.41 2.93
CA VAL A 181 -14.22 -0.87 2.18
C VAL A 181 -13.25 -1.89 2.78
N ARG A 182 -12.62 -1.54 3.91
CA ARG A 182 -11.66 -2.41 4.63
C ARG A 182 -10.54 -2.93 3.73
N SER A 183 -9.95 -2.01 2.96
CA SER A 183 -8.94 -2.34 1.97
C SER A 183 -7.63 -2.80 2.62
N ASP A 184 -7.09 -3.87 2.08
CA ASP A 184 -5.81 -4.42 2.48
C ASP A 184 -4.62 -3.82 1.73
N LEU A 185 -4.83 -3.16 0.58
CA LEU A 185 -3.76 -2.68 -0.28
C LEU A 185 -2.97 -1.53 0.36
N ILE A 186 -3.67 -0.48 0.83
CA ILE A 186 -3.01 0.64 1.49
C ILE A 186 -2.35 0.21 2.81
N THR A 187 -2.98 -0.73 3.52
CA THR A 187 -2.45 -1.34 4.75
C THR A 187 -1.10 -2.02 4.48
N ASN A 188 -1.04 -2.80 3.41
CA ASN A 188 0.18 -3.49 2.99
C ASN A 188 1.30 -2.51 2.62
N MET A 189 0.97 -1.44 1.88
CA MET A 189 1.93 -0.40 1.51
C MET A 189 2.42 0.40 2.71
N MET A 190 1.55 0.72 3.68
CA MET A 190 1.95 1.38 4.92
C MET A 190 2.89 0.49 5.74
N LEU A 191 2.62 -0.82 5.86
CA LEU A 191 3.50 -1.75 6.56
C LEU A 191 4.88 -1.82 5.89
N SER A 192 4.92 -1.91 4.56
CA SER A 192 6.18 -1.89 3.81
C SER A 192 6.95 -0.57 3.99
N ALA A 193 6.25 0.56 4.04
CA ALA A 193 6.86 1.87 4.33
C ALA A 193 7.41 1.95 5.76
N ILE A 194 6.69 1.42 6.77
CA ILE A 194 7.19 1.32 8.15
C ILE A 194 8.52 0.56 8.19
N ILE A 195 8.57 -0.60 7.54
CA ILE A 195 9.76 -1.44 7.48
C ILE A 195 10.93 -0.68 6.84
N ALA A 196 10.69 -0.06 5.67
CA ALA A 196 11.72 0.67 4.94
C ALA A 196 12.25 1.87 5.75
N GLU A 197 11.38 2.66 6.38
CA GLU A 197 11.75 3.82 7.19
C GLU A 197 12.55 3.39 8.44
N TRP A 198 12.16 2.29 9.08
CA TRP A 198 12.89 1.75 10.23
C TRP A 198 14.30 1.27 9.86
N LEU A 199 14.44 0.53 8.74
CA LEU A 199 15.73 0.06 8.24
C LEU A 199 16.68 1.23 7.94
N VAL A 200 16.16 2.29 7.35
CA VAL A 200 16.94 3.51 7.08
C VAL A 200 17.36 4.20 8.37
N HIS A 201 16.43 4.38 9.31
CA HIS A 201 16.74 5.02 10.59
C HIS A 201 17.82 4.25 11.37
N LYS A 202 17.79 2.92 11.30
CA LYS A 202 18.81 2.05 11.90
C LYS A 202 20.09 1.95 11.06
N ASN A 203 20.16 2.61 9.90
CA ASN A 203 21.29 2.56 8.97
C ASN A 203 21.73 1.12 8.64
N VAL A 204 20.72 0.24 8.42
CA VAL A 204 20.97 -1.17 8.10
C VAL A 204 21.44 -1.27 6.65
N LYS A 205 22.70 -1.64 6.46
CA LYS A 205 23.32 -1.79 5.13
C LYS A 205 23.22 -3.24 4.64
N LEU A 206 22.92 -3.40 3.35
CA LEU A 206 22.77 -4.72 2.72
C LEU A 206 24.05 -5.55 2.82
N ILE A 207 25.22 -4.94 2.62
CA ILE A 207 26.51 -5.64 2.64
C ILE A 207 26.79 -6.35 3.97
N ASN A 208 26.29 -5.78 5.09
CA ASN A 208 26.50 -6.29 6.43
C ASN A 208 25.41 -7.31 6.87
N ASN A 209 24.26 -7.31 6.21
CA ASN A 209 23.11 -8.14 6.60
C ASN A 209 22.37 -8.72 5.40
N VAL A 210 23.11 -9.36 4.49
CA VAL A 210 22.57 -9.93 3.24
C VAL A 210 21.44 -10.92 3.52
N VAL A 211 21.63 -11.84 4.46
CA VAL A 211 20.64 -12.87 4.79
C VAL A 211 19.37 -12.27 5.40
N GLY A 212 19.52 -11.41 6.41
CA GLY A 212 18.36 -10.82 7.10
C GLY A 212 17.50 -9.95 6.18
N ILE A 213 18.16 -9.14 5.32
CA ILE A 213 17.44 -8.31 4.35
C ILE A 213 16.80 -9.17 3.25
N ALA A 214 17.48 -10.24 2.78
CA ALA A 214 16.91 -11.14 1.79
C ALA A 214 15.67 -11.89 2.33
N LEU A 215 15.70 -12.35 3.57
CA LEU A 215 14.54 -12.96 4.24
C LEU A 215 13.38 -11.95 4.32
N LEU A 216 13.66 -10.72 4.74
CA LEU A 216 12.66 -9.67 4.86
C LEU A 216 12.03 -9.33 3.50
N VAL A 217 12.85 -9.21 2.44
CA VAL A 217 12.37 -8.97 1.07
C VAL A 217 11.51 -10.14 0.59
N GLY A 218 11.94 -11.39 0.83
CA GLY A 218 11.18 -12.59 0.48
C GLY A 218 9.82 -12.67 1.18
N LEU A 219 9.77 -12.36 2.49
CA LEU A 219 8.52 -12.29 3.25
C LEU A 219 7.62 -11.15 2.76
N THR A 220 8.19 -9.97 2.47
CA THR A 220 7.43 -8.84 1.92
C THR A 220 6.87 -9.16 0.54
N LEU A 221 7.65 -9.81 -0.32
CA LEU A 221 7.21 -10.31 -1.61
C LEU A 221 6.04 -11.30 -1.46
N SER A 222 6.07 -12.14 -0.41
CA SER A 222 4.99 -13.07 -0.07
C SER A 222 3.78 -12.40 0.61
N THR A 223 3.73 -11.08 0.66
CA THR A 223 2.49 -10.35 0.96
C THR A 223 1.79 -9.94 -0.32
N ARG A 224 2.43 -9.11 -1.14
CA ARG A 224 2.00 -8.66 -2.47
C ARG A 224 3.21 -8.28 -3.31
N LEU A 225 3.16 -8.49 -4.62
CA LEU A 225 4.25 -8.14 -5.54
C LEU A 225 4.64 -6.65 -5.43
N ILE A 226 3.65 -5.78 -5.33
CA ILE A 226 3.85 -4.33 -5.25
C ILE A 226 4.50 -3.88 -3.93
N ALA A 227 4.33 -4.64 -2.86
CA ALA A 227 4.83 -4.29 -1.52
C ALA A 227 6.36 -4.31 -1.42
N VAL A 228 7.04 -5.00 -2.34
CA VAL A 228 8.51 -5.07 -2.33
C VAL A 228 9.17 -3.78 -2.87
N ILE A 229 8.44 -2.93 -3.60
CA ILE A 229 8.99 -1.75 -4.27
C ILE A 229 9.77 -0.83 -3.32
N PRO A 230 9.28 -0.47 -2.11
CA PRO A 230 10.04 0.34 -1.17
C PRO A 230 11.41 -0.25 -0.81
N LEU A 231 11.49 -1.57 -0.63
CA LEU A 231 12.74 -2.27 -0.32
C LEU A 231 13.65 -2.40 -1.55
N CYS A 232 13.09 -2.57 -2.74
CA CYS A 232 13.86 -2.53 -3.99
C CYS A 232 14.50 -1.16 -4.23
N VAL A 233 13.76 -0.08 -3.98
CA VAL A 233 14.30 1.29 -4.07
C VAL A 233 15.38 1.51 -3.02
N LEU A 234 15.18 0.98 -1.81
CA LEU A 234 16.13 1.13 -0.70
C LEU A 234 17.46 0.41 -0.97
N TYR A 235 17.39 -0.85 -1.40
CA TYR A 235 18.57 -1.73 -1.47
C TYR A 235 19.06 -2.04 -2.87
N GLY A 236 18.32 -1.63 -3.92
CA GLY A 236 18.66 -2.01 -5.29
C GLY A 236 20.05 -1.57 -5.72
N TYR A 237 20.47 -0.34 -5.37
CA TYR A 237 21.82 0.13 -5.68
C TYR A 237 22.90 -0.64 -4.90
N GLU A 238 22.69 -0.89 -3.61
CA GLU A 238 23.62 -1.67 -2.79
C GLU A 238 23.73 -3.11 -3.28
N PHE A 239 22.63 -3.70 -3.76
CA PHE A 239 22.62 -5.03 -4.38
C PHE A 239 23.54 -5.11 -5.60
N LEU A 240 23.50 -4.09 -6.47
CA LEU A 240 24.38 -4.04 -7.66
C LEU A 240 25.87 -3.92 -7.29
N GLN A 241 26.18 -3.43 -6.10
CA GLN A 241 27.56 -3.32 -5.60
C GLN A 241 28.08 -4.60 -4.91
N LEU A 242 27.20 -5.56 -4.63
CA LEU A 242 27.62 -6.84 -4.06
C LEU A 242 28.41 -7.65 -5.09
N ASN A 243 29.32 -8.50 -4.61
CA ASN A 243 29.94 -9.48 -5.48
C ASN A 243 28.91 -10.53 -5.94
N TRP A 244 29.16 -11.18 -7.08
CA TRP A 244 28.20 -12.10 -7.72
C TRP A 244 27.75 -13.27 -6.81
N LYS A 245 28.62 -13.74 -5.89
CA LYS A 245 28.29 -14.80 -4.92
C LYS A 245 27.25 -14.31 -3.91
N LYS A 246 27.41 -13.09 -3.38
CA LYS A 246 26.44 -12.48 -2.46
C LYS A 246 25.15 -12.10 -3.17
N GLN A 247 25.21 -11.64 -4.43
CA GLN A 247 24.03 -11.41 -5.24
C GLN A 247 23.23 -12.70 -5.46
N GLY A 248 23.92 -13.79 -5.83
CA GLY A 248 23.30 -15.11 -5.99
C GLY A 248 22.68 -15.62 -4.69
N LEU A 249 23.41 -15.50 -3.56
CA LEU A 249 22.89 -15.85 -2.25
C LEU A 249 21.64 -15.05 -1.87
N PHE A 250 21.66 -13.73 -2.11
CA PHE A 250 20.54 -12.84 -1.83
C PHE A 250 19.27 -13.26 -2.61
N LEU A 251 19.42 -13.49 -3.92
CA LEU A 251 18.31 -13.95 -4.76
C LEU A 251 17.81 -15.33 -4.37
N LEU A 252 18.73 -16.26 -4.06
CA LEU A 252 18.36 -17.61 -3.61
C LEU A 252 17.55 -17.59 -2.32
N ILE A 253 17.93 -16.75 -1.36
CA ILE A 253 17.19 -16.60 -0.09
C ILE A 253 15.82 -15.99 -0.34
N ILE A 254 15.71 -14.94 -1.18
CA ILE A 254 14.41 -14.34 -1.52
C ILE A 254 13.49 -15.39 -2.13
N LEU A 255 13.97 -16.08 -3.18
CA LEU A 255 13.18 -17.09 -3.87
C LEU A 255 12.84 -18.26 -2.94
N GLY A 256 13.80 -18.74 -2.16
CA GLY A 256 13.58 -19.80 -1.19
C GLY A 256 12.54 -19.42 -0.14
N THR A 257 12.66 -18.23 0.45
CA THR A 257 11.69 -17.73 1.44
C THR A 257 10.30 -17.62 0.83
N PHE A 258 10.18 -16.99 -0.33
CA PHE A 258 8.92 -16.85 -1.04
C PHE A 258 8.30 -18.22 -1.38
N THR A 259 9.09 -19.15 -1.95
CA THR A 259 8.66 -20.51 -2.29
C THR A 259 8.19 -21.27 -1.05
N LEU A 260 8.95 -21.22 0.05
CA LEU A 260 8.59 -21.90 1.30
C LEU A 260 7.24 -21.42 1.86
N THR A 261 6.87 -20.15 1.68
CA THR A 261 5.57 -19.64 2.13
C THR A 261 4.40 -20.11 1.25
N ILE A 262 4.63 -20.35 -0.03
CA ILE A 262 3.60 -20.80 -0.98
C ILE A 262 3.48 -22.34 -0.97
N LEU A 263 4.58 -23.03 -0.73
CA LEU A 263 4.68 -24.48 -0.87
C LEU A 263 3.58 -25.27 -0.12
N PRO A 264 3.18 -24.91 1.13
CA PRO A 264 2.07 -25.58 1.82
C PRO A 264 0.77 -25.55 1.02
N PHE A 265 0.48 -24.43 0.36
CA PHE A 265 -0.73 -24.25 -0.44
C PHE A 265 -0.65 -24.94 -1.80
N VAL A 266 0.57 -25.10 -2.35
CA VAL A 266 0.80 -25.91 -3.54
C VAL A 266 0.55 -27.38 -3.28
N PHE A 267 0.90 -27.89 -2.11
CA PHE A 267 0.69 -29.31 -1.75
C PHE A 267 -0.66 -29.57 -1.06
N TRP A 268 -1.44 -28.54 -0.77
CA TRP A 268 -2.75 -28.70 -0.18
C TRP A 268 -3.72 -29.36 -1.18
N GLN A 269 -4.28 -30.51 -0.83
CA GLN A 269 -5.27 -31.23 -1.63
C GLN A 269 -4.91 -31.46 -3.12
N GLY A 270 -3.62 -31.76 -3.42
CA GLY A 270 -3.20 -32.10 -4.78
C GLY A 270 -3.15 -30.93 -5.77
N SER A 271 -3.01 -29.76 -5.27
CA SER A 271 -2.72 -28.46 -5.80
C SER A 271 -2.96 -28.15 -7.27
N THR A 272 -3.84 -27.27 -7.42
CA THR A 272 -4.23 -26.63 -8.66
C THR A 272 -3.96 -25.13 -8.63
N LEU A 273 -3.26 -24.64 -7.57
CA LEU A 273 -3.00 -23.21 -7.32
C LEU A 273 -2.46 -22.46 -8.56
N LEU A 274 -1.57 -23.10 -9.31
CA LEU A 274 -0.91 -22.46 -10.46
C LEU A 274 -1.73 -22.55 -11.75
N PHE A 275 -2.76 -23.42 -11.82
CA PHE A 275 -3.50 -23.72 -13.04
C PHE A 275 -4.96 -23.22 -13.04
N PHE A 276 -5.44 -22.69 -11.92
CA PHE A 276 -6.83 -22.27 -11.79
C PHE A 276 -7.01 -20.74 -11.71
N GLU A 277 -8.27 -20.29 -11.84
CA GLU A 277 -8.68 -18.88 -11.79
C GLU A 277 -8.26 -18.17 -10.50
N TYR A 278 -8.04 -18.90 -9.42
CA TYR A 278 -7.59 -18.38 -8.14
C TYR A 278 -6.06 -18.28 -7.99
N ASN A 279 -5.31 -18.41 -9.09
CA ASN A 279 -3.86 -18.24 -9.07
C ASN A 279 -3.50 -16.80 -8.64
N PRO A 280 -2.88 -16.58 -7.47
CA PRO A 280 -2.59 -15.24 -6.95
C PRO A 280 -1.60 -14.47 -7.81
N PHE A 281 -0.72 -15.14 -8.57
CA PHE A 281 0.19 -14.48 -9.52
C PHE A 281 -0.59 -13.82 -10.64
N VAL A 282 -1.53 -14.55 -11.24
CA VAL A 282 -2.39 -14.03 -12.32
C VAL A 282 -3.27 -12.89 -11.78
N LEU A 283 -3.88 -13.07 -10.61
CA LEU A 283 -4.75 -12.07 -10.00
C LEU A 283 -4.02 -10.77 -9.66
N GLN A 284 -2.74 -10.83 -9.23
CA GLN A 284 -1.96 -9.63 -8.92
C GLN A 284 -1.40 -8.92 -10.16
N THR A 285 -1.19 -9.63 -11.26
CA THR A 285 -0.65 -9.08 -12.52
C THR A 285 -1.72 -8.73 -13.54
N ARG A 286 -2.98 -9.08 -13.29
CA ARG A 286 -4.12 -8.87 -14.21
C ARG A 286 -4.36 -7.40 -14.57
N GLN A 287 -3.91 -6.46 -13.73
CA GLN A 287 -4.16 -5.03 -13.89
C GLN A 287 -3.33 -4.38 -15.02
N GLY A 288 -2.28 -5.01 -15.50
CA GLY A 288 -1.43 -4.50 -16.57
C GLY A 288 -0.92 -5.60 -17.47
N SER A 289 -0.68 -5.30 -18.75
CA SER A 289 -0.08 -6.25 -19.68
C SER A 289 1.38 -6.54 -19.30
N PHE A 290 1.91 -7.64 -19.81
CA PHE A 290 3.32 -7.98 -19.66
C PHE A 290 4.25 -6.84 -20.12
N LEU A 291 3.88 -6.12 -21.18
CA LEU A 291 4.65 -4.99 -21.69
C LEU A 291 4.71 -3.84 -20.68
N VAL A 292 3.57 -3.48 -20.06
CA VAL A 292 3.52 -2.44 -19.01
C VAL A 292 4.38 -2.83 -17.82
N LEU A 293 4.29 -4.08 -17.36
CA LEU A 293 5.09 -4.58 -16.26
C LEU A 293 6.59 -4.58 -16.59
N LEU A 294 6.96 -4.94 -17.82
CA LEU A 294 8.35 -4.93 -18.28
C LEU A 294 8.91 -3.50 -18.34
N ILE A 295 8.18 -2.55 -18.93
CA ILE A 295 8.58 -1.14 -19.00
C ILE A 295 8.74 -0.59 -17.60
N PHE A 296 7.80 -0.90 -16.70
CA PHE A 296 7.87 -0.49 -15.30
C PHE A 296 9.11 -1.06 -14.62
N ALA A 297 9.40 -2.35 -14.77
CA ALA A 297 10.57 -3.00 -14.16
C ALA A 297 11.88 -2.40 -14.67
N CYS A 298 12.00 -2.20 -15.98
CA CYS A 298 13.19 -1.55 -16.58
C CYS A 298 13.35 -0.10 -16.08
N GLY A 299 12.26 0.66 -16.01
CA GLY A 299 12.26 2.02 -15.47
C GLY A 299 12.65 2.06 -13.99
N ALA A 300 12.13 1.16 -13.18
CA ALA A 300 12.46 1.05 -11.76
C ALA A 300 13.95 0.73 -11.54
N ILE A 301 14.52 -0.20 -12.32
CA ILE A 301 15.94 -0.52 -12.30
C ILE A 301 16.76 0.71 -12.72
N GLY A 302 16.40 1.36 -13.82
CA GLY A 302 17.09 2.56 -14.32
C GLY A 302 17.09 3.68 -13.27
N ILE A 303 15.96 3.95 -12.64
CA ILE A 303 15.85 4.96 -11.57
C ILE A 303 16.70 4.57 -10.36
N THR A 304 16.70 3.30 -9.96
CA THR A 304 17.51 2.80 -8.85
C THR A 304 19.02 3.02 -9.11
N ILE A 305 19.47 2.75 -10.33
CA ILE A 305 20.87 2.99 -10.75
C ILE A 305 21.16 4.49 -10.76
N TRP A 306 20.27 5.30 -11.31
CA TRP A 306 20.44 6.75 -11.38
C TRP A 306 20.53 7.40 -10.00
N MET A 307 19.75 6.90 -9.02
CA MET A 307 19.78 7.39 -7.64
C MET A 307 21.12 7.20 -6.95
N ARG A 308 21.87 6.17 -7.30
CA ARG A 308 23.20 5.86 -6.72
C ARG A 308 23.22 5.94 -5.19
N GLY A 309 22.21 5.40 -4.52
CA GLY A 309 22.12 5.40 -3.06
C GLY A 309 21.77 6.76 -2.42
N ARG A 310 21.24 7.72 -3.18
CA ARG A 310 20.75 9.01 -2.66
C ARG A 310 19.49 8.79 -1.81
N MET A 311 19.69 8.37 -0.58
CA MET A 311 18.64 7.95 0.35
C MET A 311 17.58 9.02 0.63
N ASN A 312 17.92 10.31 0.49
CA ASN A 312 16.99 11.42 0.76
C ASN A 312 15.76 11.47 -0.18
N TYR A 313 15.81 10.76 -1.32
CA TYR A 313 14.75 10.76 -2.32
C TYR A 313 13.96 9.45 -2.41
N ARG A 314 14.30 8.43 -1.62
CA ARG A 314 13.73 7.09 -1.72
C ARG A 314 12.21 7.06 -1.59
N THR A 315 11.65 7.76 -0.61
CA THR A 315 10.20 7.78 -0.36
C THR A 315 9.45 8.40 -1.54
N ILE A 316 10.00 9.48 -2.09
CA ILE A 316 9.44 10.18 -3.26
C ILE A 316 9.50 9.28 -4.47
N ILE A 317 10.63 8.65 -4.72
CA ILE A 317 10.81 7.77 -5.87
C ILE A 317 9.92 6.54 -5.75
N THR A 318 9.79 5.97 -4.57
CA THR A 318 8.82 4.90 -4.31
C THR A 318 7.39 5.36 -4.67
N GLY A 319 6.98 6.53 -4.20
CA GLY A 319 5.67 7.10 -4.51
C GLY A 319 5.47 7.36 -6.00
N LEU A 320 6.47 7.92 -6.68
CA LEU A 320 6.43 8.16 -8.13
C LEU A 320 6.38 6.85 -8.93
N LEU A 321 7.15 5.84 -8.55
CA LEU A 321 7.11 4.52 -9.18
C LEU A 321 5.73 3.87 -9.02
N LEU A 322 5.16 3.89 -7.83
CA LEU A 322 3.81 3.36 -7.59
C LEU A 322 2.75 4.11 -8.40
N THR A 323 2.83 5.44 -8.42
CA THR A 323 1.91 6.27 -9.21
C THR A 323 2.07 5.99 -10.71
N SER A 324 3.30 5.85 -11.21
CA SER A 324 3.55 5.57 -12.62
C SER A 324 3.02 4.19 -13.03
N LEU A 325 3.17 3.16 -12.19
CA LEU A 325 2.62 1.83 -12.45
C LEU A 325 1.11 1.86 -12.59
N VAL A 326 0.43 2.52 -11.65
CA VAL A 326 -1.04 2.65 -11.67
C VAL A 326 -1.49 3.47 -12.88
N ALA A 327 -0.80 4.58 -13.19
CA ALA A 327 -1.12 5.42 -14.35
C ALA A 327 -0.94 4.67 -15.67
N MET A 328 0.15 3.92 -15.83
CA MET A 328 0.40 3.12 -17.04
C MET A 328 -0.67 2.03 -17.22
N ALA A 329 -1.02 1.32 -16.15
CA ALA A 329 -2.07 0.31 -16.20
C ALA A 329 -3.45 0.92 -16.53
N PHE A 330 -3.74 2.10 -15.96
CA PHE A 330 -4.97 2.84 -16.25
C PHE A 330 -5.04 3.28 -17.72
N VAL A 331 -3.98 3.89 -18.26
CA VAL A 331 -3.91 4.32 -19.67
C VAL A 331 -4.07 3.13 -20.60
N GLU A 332 -3.41 1.99 -20.30
CA GLU A 332 -3.55 0.77 -21.10
C GLU A 332 -4.99 0.26 -21.11
N LYS A 333 -5.65 0.28 -19.94
CA LYS A 333 -7.05 -0.14 -19.83
C LYS A 333 -7.97 0.77 -20.65
N MET A 334 -7.83 2.10 -20.49
CA MET A 334 -8.58 3.08 -21.26
C MET A 334 -8.41 2.88 -22.78
N TRP A 335 -7.19 2.57 -23.21
CA TRP A 335 -6.90 2.30 -24.64
C TRP A 335 -7.57 1.02 -25.14
N LYS A 336 -7.49 -0.07 -24.38
CA LYS A 336 -8.05 -1.37 -24.77
C LYS A 336 -9.57 -1.39 -24.79
N GLU A 337 -10.20 -0.67 -23.86
CA GLU A 337 -11.66 -0.63 -23.71
C GLU A 337 -12.31 0.52 -24.52
N ASN A 338 -11.52 1.28 -25.32
CA ASN A 338 -11.97 2.46 -26.09
C ASN A 338 -12.77 3.50 -25.25
N LEU A 339 -12.50 3.57 -23.94
CA LEU A 339 -13.23 4.45 -23.03
C LEU A 339 -12.93 5.95 -23.20
N TRP A 340 -12.00 6.31 -24.12
CA TRP A 340 -11.70 7.71 -24.44
C TRP A 340 -12.88 8.46 -25.09
N THR A 341 -13.82 7.71 -25.66
CA THR A 341 -15.01 8.28 -26.32
C THR A 341 -16.20 8.46 -25.38
N GLU A 342 -16.10 7.98 -24.15
CA GLU A 342 -17.15 8.03 -23.12
C GLU A 342 -16.84 9.04 -21.97
N LEU A 343 -15.70 9.76 -22.08
CA LEU A 343 -15.32 10.85 -21.19
C LEU A 343 -15.81 12.19 -21.73
#